data_81702ff58527d8c2ec6fd1942fdc9efc
#
_entry.id   81702ff58527d8c2ec6fd1942fdc9efc
#
_cell.length_a   1.000
_cell.length_b   1.000
_cell.length_c   1.000
_cell.angle_alpha   90.00
_cell.angle_beta   90.00
_cell.angle_gamma   90.00
#
_symmetry.space_group_name_H-M   'P 1'
#
loop_
_entity.id
_entity.type
_entity.pdbx_description
1 polymer ?
#
loop_
_entity_poly.entity_id
_entity_poly.type
_entity_poly.pdbx_seq_one_letter_code
_entity_poly.pdbx_strand_id
1 'polypeptide(L)'
;MALSPVPLSSGEASIASPETLAQQVRFVWNEVGLTWKPKIRWFPRQPEPLNAVFSILFEPGAGDDVDTDAVLFSDERRSSPLHNIRDFVGGMKIPMVDLRGRAGDFADCHFDLMEPQTWRETARCIVKYSRGREALAPLYRQSIDPENELLAHIFVSGRQLRGMRYPLAPEAVCYPGFFSANRVIPIAERLVSKGFLKKTFFDRLYECKNCQSRRLSVREECPDCRSADIRETSLIHHFSCASVLPEERFRQGMDLVCPKCKQLLRNYGKDYDRAGQAFICNACDSVSSELEVGFICLDCNGRMNGEAAERVDIHHYSLTDMAQLALTGKAVPGNVG
;
A
#
# COMPACT_ATOMS: atom_id res chain seq x y z
N MET A 1 -55.23 26.88 -29.94
CA MET A 1 -53.94 27.61 -29.96
C MET A 1 -52.87 26.62 -29.62
N ALA A 2 -52.17 26.13 -30.62
CA ALA A 2 -51.10 25.18 -30.47
C ALA A 2 -49.77 25.95 -30.31
N LEU A 3 -49.06 25.69 -29.20
CA LEU A 3 -47.73 26.23 -29.00
C LEU A 3 -46.72 25.34 -29.72
N SER A 4 -46.04 25.92 -30.69
CA SER A 4 -44.94 25.30 -31.46
C SER A 4 -43.73 25.07 -30.53
N PRO A 5 -43.00 23.94 -30.66
CA PRO A 5 -41.77 23.72 -29.89
C PRO A 5 -40.64 24.60 -30.44
N VAL A 6 -39.92 25.25 -29.52
CA VAL A 6 -38.69 25.98 -29.80
C VAL A 6 -37.59 24.93 -30.11
N PRO A 7 -36.83 25.08 -31.19
CA PRO A 7 -35.73 24.17 -31.48
C PRO A 7 -34.61 24.42 -30.50
N LEU A 8 -34.24 23.39 -29.76
CA LEU A 8 -32.97 23.33 -29.01
C LEU A 8 -31.83 23.34 -30.02
N SER A 9 -31.10 24.43 -30.08
CA SER A 9 -29.86 24.53 -30.85
C SER A 9 -28.85 23.51 -30.23
N SER A 10 -28.59 22.44 -30.99
CA SER A 10 -27.46 21.56 -30.77
C SER A 10 -26.17 22.36 -30.96
N GLY A 11 -25.66 22.93 -29.89
CA GLY A 11 -24.28 23.42 -29.83
C GLY A 11 -23.36 22.22 -29.93
N GLU A 12 -22.89 21.92 -31.13
CA GLU A 12 -21.73 21.08 -31.35
C GLU A 12 -20.57 21.75 -30.59
N ALA A 13 -20.14 21.13 -29.48
CA ALA A 13 -18.90 21.50 -28.83
C ALA A 13 -17.78 21.24 -29.86
N SER A 14 -17.29 22.29 -30.48
CA SER A 14 -16.16 22.27 -31.40
C SER A 14 -14.97 21.70 -30.62
N ILE A 15 -14.62 20.46 -30.90
CA ILE A 15 -13.41 19.83 -30.34
C ILE A 15 -12.24 20.68 -30.85
N ALA A 16 -11.55 21.38 -29.95
CA ALA A 16 -10.40 22.21 -30.27
C ALA A 16 -9.37 21.38 -31.04
N SER A 17 -8.69 21.97 -32.04
CA SER A 17 -7.63 21.25 -32.76
C SER A 17 -6.51 20.84 -31.78
N PRO A 18 -5.77 19.79 -32.10
CA PRO A 18 -4.61 19.37 -31.26
C PRO A 18 -3.66 20.52 -30.97
N GLU A 19 -3.41 21.40 -31.95
CA GLU A 19 -2.55 22.58 -31.82
C GLU A 19 -3.11 23.58 -30.80
N THR A 20 -4.42 23.86 -30.92
CA THR A 20 -5.12 24.81 -30.03
C THR A 20 -5.10 24.31 -28.60
N LEU A 21 -5.40 23.02 -28.38
CA LEU A 21 -5.33 22.42 -27.03
C LEU A 21 -3.92 22.42 -26.47
N ALA A 22 -2.92 22.08 -27.28
CA ALA A 22 -1.53 22.13 -26.86
C ALA A 22 -1.07 23.55 -26.50
N GLN A 23 -1.53 24.58 -27.24
CA GLN A 23 -1.25 25.98 -26.90
C GLN A 23 -1.86 26.39 -25.55
N GLN A 24 -3.09 25.96 -25.26
CA GLN A 24 -3.72 26.21 -23.96
C GLN A 24 -2.96 25.56 -22.81
N VAL A 25 -2.56 24.30 -22.98
CA VAL A 25 -1.74 23.59 -21.97
C VAL A 25 -0.41 24.31 -21.75
N ARG A 26 0.30 24.70 -22.83
CA ARG A 26 1.57 25.42 -22.75
C ARG A 26 1.43 26.81 -22.11
N PHE A 27 0.33 27.49 -22.35
CA PHE A 27 0.05 28.76 -21.68
C PHE A 27 0.00 28.56 -20.16
N VAL A 28 -0.76 27.57 -19.68
CA VAL A 28 -0.84 27.25 -18.24
C VAL A 28 0.50 26.80 -17.67
N TRP A 29 1.31 26.06 -18.45
CA TRP A 29 2.64 25.60 -18.02
C TRP A 29 3.60 26.77 -17.85
N ASN A 30 3.59 27.73 -18.78
CA ASN A 30 4.43 28.94 -18.71
C ASN A 30 4.13 29.79 -17.47
N GLU A 31 2.86 29.89 -17.06
CA GLU A 31 2.46 30.63 -15.85
C GLU A 31 3.10 30.06 -14.58
N VAL A 32 3.43 28.79 -14.53
CA VAL A 32 4.04 28.12 -13.38
C VAL A 32 5.53 27.86 -13.55
N GLY A 33 6.11 28.36 -14.64
CA GLY A 33 7.57 28.32 -14.88
C GLY A 33 8.07 27.11 -15.67
N LEU A 34 7.19 26.31 -16.27
CA LEU A 34 7.56 25.25 -17.22
C LEU A 34 7.63 25.86 -18.62
N THR A 35 8.75 26.50 -18.95
CA THR A 35 8.95 27.25 -20.19
C THR A 35 9.62 26.44 -21.31
N TRP A 36 10.10 25.23 -21.00
CA TRP A 36 10.69 24.31 -21.96
C TRP A 36 9.71 23.20 -22.36
N LYS A 37 10.05 22.46 -23.40
CA LYS A 37 9.31 21.26 -23.81
C LYS A 37 9.90 20.07 -23.06
N PRO A 38 9.12 19.42 -22.13
CA PRO A 38 9.67 18.35 -21.30
C PRO A 38 10.03 17.12 -22.13
N LYS A 39 11.20 16.53 -21.82
CA LYS A 39 11.64 15.27 -22.34
C LYS A 39 11.06 14.14 -21.49
N ILE A 40 10.38 13.19 -22.13
CA ILE A 40 9.65 12.14 -21.43
C ILE A 40 10.08 10.74 -21.83
N ARG A 41 9.89 9.83 -20.90
CA ARG A 41 9.89 8.40 -21.09
C ARG A 41 8.50 7.84 -20.87
N TRP A 42 8.10 6.84 -21.68
CA TRP A 42 6.83 6.14 -21.51
C TRP A 42 7.01 4.87 -20.68
N PHE A 43 6.04 4.57 -19.81
CA PHE A 43 5.97 3.30 -19.12
C PHE A 43 4.51 2.78 -19.08
N PRO A 44 4.25 1.49 -19.41
CA PRO A 44 5.23 0.47 -19.88
C PRO A 44 5.74 0.71 -21.29
N ARG A 45 4.95 1.37 -22.12
CA ARG A 45 5.31 1.76 -23.51
C ARG A 45 4.45 2.93 -23.96
N GLN A 46 4.90 3.58 -25.01
CA GLN A 46 4.10 4.62 -25.69
C GLN A 46 2.78 4.04 -26.20
N PRO A 47 1.64 4.71 -25.95
CA PRO A 47 0.37 4.31 -26.53
C PRO A 47 0.38 4.41 -28.07
N GLU A 48 -0.28 3.47 -28.73
CA GLU A 48 -0.48 3.50 -30.18
C GLU A 48 -1.98 3.42 -30.49
N PRO A 49 -2.55 4.39 -31.25
CA PRO A 49 -1.88 5.61 -31.76
C PRO A 49 -1.58 6.62 -30.66
N LEU A 50 -0.47 7.34 -30.79
CA LEU A 50 -0.15 8.44 -29.90
C LEU A 50 -1.08 9.62 -30.22
N ASN A 51 -1.69 10.19 -29.19
CA ASN A 51 -2.46 11.43 -29.32
C ASN A 51 -1.56 12.58 -29.82
N ALA A 52 -1.95 13.25 -30.89
CA ALA A 52 -1.18 14.31 -31.52
C ALA A 52 -0.79 15.44 -30.54
N VAL A 53 -1.61 15.74 -29.55
CA VAL A 53 -1.33 16.75 -28.52
C VAL A 53 -0.07 16.40 -27.74
N PHE A 54 0.15 15.11 -27.37
CA PHE A 54 1.35 14.71 -26.65
C PHE A 54 2.62 14.92 -27.47
N SER A 55 2.60 14.68 -28.76
CA SER A 55 3.74 14.93 -29.66
C SER A 55 4.14 16.41 -29.72
N ILE A 56 3.13 17.31 -29.55
CA ILE A 56 3.37 18.76 -29.51
C ILE A 56 3.91 19.17 -28.13
N LEU A 57 3.39 18.60 -27.05
CA LEU A 57 3.71 18.98 -25.68
C LEU A 57 5.07 18.45 -25.20
N PHE A 58 5.45 17.25 -25.62
CA PHE A 58 6.59 16.53 -25.10
C PHE A 58 7.62 16.16 -26.15
N GLU A 59 8.84 15.91 -25.73
CA GLU A 59 9.92 15.33 -26.53
C GLU A 59 10.30 13.94 -26.01
N PRO A 60 10.75 13.01 -26.86
CA PRO A 60 11.32 11.74 -26.41
C PRO A 60 12.60 12.00 -25.58
N GLY A 61 12.69 11.40 -24.39
CA GLY A 61 13.89 11.38 -23.56
C GLY A 61 14.83 10.22 -23.96
N ALA A 62 16.13 10.40 -23.74
CA ALA A 62 17.16 9.42 -24.14
C ALA A 62 17.22 8.14 -23.28
N GLY A 63 16.38 8.00 -22.28
CA GLY A 63 16.28 6.78 -21.47
C GLY A 63 17.01 6.80 -20.14
N ASP A 64 17.83 7.81 -19.88
CA ASP A 64 18.44 8.07 -18.56
C ASP A 64 17.76 9.23 -17.82
N ASP A 65 18.07 9.36 -16.52
CA ASP A 65 17.50 10.41 -15.67
C ASP A 65 18.09 11.78 -15.91
N VAL A 66 19.21 11.86 -16.64
CA VAL A 66 19.91 13.12 -16.91
C VAL A 66 19.19 13.87 -18.03
N ASP A 67 18.77 13.15 -19.06
CA ASP A 67 18.09 13.70 -20.24
C ASP A 67 16.58 13.40 -20.28
N THR A 68 15.99 13.18 -19.12
CA THR A 68 14.54 12.94 -18.97
C THR A 68 13.95 13.82 -17.89
N ASP A 69 12.82 14.47 -18.17
CA ASP A 69 12.14 15.34 -17.21
C ASP A 69 11.01 14.64 -16.46
N ALA A 70 10.37 13.63 -17.08
CA ALA A 70 9.30 12.86 -16.45
C ALA A 70 9.13 11.47 -17.08
N VAL A 71 8.55 10.54 -16.31
CA VAL A 71 8.01 9.28 -16.83
C VAL A 71 6.50 9.42 -16.94
N LEU A 72 5.94 9.21 -18.12
CA LEU A 72 4.50 9.13 -18.34
C LEU A 72 4.03 7.69 -18.14
N PHE A 73 3.20 7.50 -17.13
CA PHE A 73 2.65 6.19 -16.76
C PHE A 73 1.27 6.01 -17.39
N SER A 74 1.15 5.02 -18.28
CA SER A 74 -0.08 4.77 -19.06
C SER A 74 -0.57 3.32 -18.97
N ASP A 75 -0.34 2.63 -17.86
CA ASP A 75 -0.76 1.22 -17.74
C ASP A 75 -2.30 1.12 -17.73
N GLU A 76 -2.81 0.36 -18.69
CA GLU A 76 -4.24 0.07 -18.82
C GLU A 76 -4.67 -1.14 -17.98
N ARG A 77 -3.73 -1.93 -17.49
CA ARG A 77 -4.01 -3.17 -16.75
C ARG A 77 -4.38 -2.88 -15.30
N ARG A 78 -5.61 -3.20 -14.93
CA ARG A 78 -6.07 -3.14 -13.53
C ARG A 78 -5.34 -4.11 -12.58
N SER A 79 -4.57 -5.03 -13.13
CA SER A 79 -3.96 -6.17 -12.41
C SER A 79 -2.45 -6.06 -12.21
N SER A 80 -1.77 -5.05 -12.75
CA SER A 80 -0.34 -4.88 -12.52
C SER A 80 -0.09 -4.36 -11.11
N PRO A 81 0.78 -5.01 -10.33
CA PRO A 81 1.14 -4.50 -9.01
C PRO A 81 1.90 -3.19 -9.15
N LEU A 82 1.34 -2.10 -8.60
CA LEU A 82 1.91 -0.75 -8.70
C LEU A 82 3.14 -0.57 -7.79
N HIS A 83 3.26 -1.37 -6.75
CA HIS A 83 4.21 -1.17 -5.65
C HIS A 83 5.69 -1.30 -6.01
N ASN A 84 6.03 -1.85 -7.17
CA ASN A 84 7.41 -2.10 -7.58
C ASN A 84 7.76 -1.58 -8.98
N ILE A 85 6.91 -0.76 -9.59
CA ILE A 85 7.14 -0.28 -10.96
C ILE A 85 8.47 0.46 -11.08
N ARG A 86 8.84 1.26 -10.08
CA ARG A 86 10.08 2.02 -10.11
C ARG A 86 11.34 1.15 -10.05
N ASP A 87 11.24 -0.07 -9.56
CA ASP A 87 12.34 -1.03 -9.58
C ASP A 87 12.74 -1.42 -11.02
N PHE A 88 11.79 -1.35 -11.96
CA PHE A 88 12.00 -1.65 -13.38
C PHE A 88 12.29 -0.39 -14.21
N VAL A 89 11.67 0.73 -13.86
CA VAL A 89 11.77 1.98 -14.63
C VAL A 89 13.02 2.77 -14.25
N GLY A 90 13.49 2.65 -13.02
CA GLY A 90 14.48 3.57 -12.48
C GLY A 90 13.91 4.99 -12.33
N GLY A 91 14.77 5.98 -12.48
CA GLY A 91 14.29 7.37 -12.51
C GLY A 91 13.94 7.94 -11.15
N MET A 92 14.81 7.73 -10.17
CA MET A 92 14.58 8.19 -8.80
C MET A 92 14.47 9.72 -8.66
N LYS A 93 15.04 10.45 -9.60
CA LYS A 93 15.14 11.92 -9.55
C LYS A 93 14.19 12.63 -10.52
N ILE A 94 13.27 11.90 -11.15
CA ILE A 94 12.25 12.43 -12.07
C ILE A 94 10.84 12.01 -11.62
N PRO A 95 9.81 12.83 -11.87
CA PRO A 95 8.45 12.49 -11.47
C PRO A 95 7.84 11.40 -12.35
N MET A 96 6.97 10.60 -11.75
CA MET A 96 6.05 9.72 -12.46
C MET A 96 4.68 10.37 -12.57
N VAL A 97 4.24 10.60 -13.81
CA VAL A 97 2.98 11.26 -14.16
C VAL A 97 1.96 10.20 -14.58
N ASP A 98 0.88 10.06 -13.84
CA ASP A 98 -0.20 9.15 -14.17
C ASP A 98 -1.13 9.78 -15.23
N LEU A 99 -1.36 9.09 -16.35
CA LEU A 99 -2.23 9.54 -17.42
C LEU A 99 -3.67 9.03 -17.28
N ARG A 100 -3.95 8.17 -16.32
CA ARG A 100 -5.25 7.53 -16.14
C ARG A 100 -5.93 7.87 -14.81
N GLY A 101 -5.24 8.58 -13.91
CA GLY A 101 -5.75 8.92 -12.60
C GLY A 101 -5.96 7.71 -11.67
N ARG A 102 -5.29 6.58 -11.94
CA ARG A 102 -5.51 5.31 -11.23
C ARG A 102 -4.42 4.96 -10.23
N ALA A 103 -3.27 5.60 -10.38
CA ALA A 103 -2.13 5.33 -9.52
C ALA A 103 -2.25 5.98 -8.14
N GLY A 104 -3.14 6.97 -7.95
CA GLY A 104 -3.34 7.65 -6.67
C GLY A 104 -2.02 8.14 -6.08
N ASP A 105 -1.78 7.82 -4.81
CA ASP A 105 -0.58 8.24 -4.08
C ASP A 105 0.73 7.63 -4.59
N PHE A 106 0.68 6.63 -5.47
CA PHE A 106 1.88 6.05 -6.08
C PHE A 106 2.53 7.02 -7.07
N ALA A 107 1.74 7.73 -7.89
CA ALA A 107 2.25 8.71 -8.81
C ALA A 107 2.59 10.05 -8.11
N ASP A 108 3.45 10.82 -8.75
CA ASP A 108 3.82 12.15 -8.25
C ASP A 108 2.77 13.20 -8.62
N CYS A 109 2.13 13.04 -9.77
CA CYS A 109 1.00 13.84 -10.23
C CYS A 109 0.17 13.08 -11.28
N HIS A 110 -0.98 13.64 -11.60
CA HIS A 110 -1.88 13.17 -12.65
C HIS A 110 -1.97 14.20 -13.78
N PHE A 111 -2.06 13.73 -15.03
CA PHE A 111 -2.23 14.58 -16.20
C PHE A 111 -3.34 14.04 -17.10
N ASP A 112 -4.40 14.82 -17.23
CA ASP A 112 -5.50 14.58 -18.17
C ASP A 112 -5.68 15.80 -19.08
N LEU A 113 -5.73 15.57 -20.39
CA LEU A 113 -5.97 16.63 -21.40
C LEU A 113 -7.33 17.29 -21.25
N MET A 114 -8.31 16.60 -20.67
CA MET A 114 -9.67 17.12 -20.47
C MET A 114 -9.86 17.87 -19.15
N GLU A 115 -8.84 17.82 -18.25
CA GLU A 115 -8.91 18.45 -16.93
C GLU A 115 -7.83 19.53 -16.76
N PRO A 116 -8.15 20.83 -17.01
CA PRO A 116 -7.17 21.92 -16.99
C PRO A 116 -6.42 22.11 -15.66
N GLN A 117 -7.01 21.76 -14.54
CA GLN A 117 -6.34 21.82 -13.24
C GLN A 117 -5.13 20.87 -13.17
N THR A 118 -5.21 19.69 -13.82
CA THR A 118 -4.12 18.71 -13.86
C THR A 118 -2.92 19.23 -14.66
N TRP A 119 -3.14 20.12 -15.63
CA TRP A 119 -2.06 20.71 -16.42
C TRP A 119 -1.13 21.52 -15.54
N ARG A 120 -1.72 22.34 -14.65
CA ARG A 120 -0.97 23.21 -13.73
C ARG A 120 -0.24 22.38 -12.67
N GLU A 121 -0.87 21.36 -12.15
CA GLU A 121 -0.29 20.45 -11.17
C GLU A 121 0.91 19.68 -11.74
N THR A 122 0.76 19.13 -12.95
CA THR A 122 1.84 18.42 -13.66
C THR A 122 3.03 19.34 -13.94
N ALA A 123 2.78 20.55 -14.43
CA ALA A 123 3.84 21.51 -14.69
C ALA A 123 4.60 21.88 -13.38
N ARG A 124 3.88 22.15 -12.30
CA ARG A 124 4.49 22.39 -10.98
C ARG A 124 5.33 21.21 -10.51
N CYS A 125 4.82 19.99 -10.73
CA CYS A 125 5.53 18.77 -10.37
C CYS A 125 6.85 18.66 -11.15
N ILE A 126 6.84 18.79 -12.46
CA ILE A 126 8.04 18.74 -13.31
C ILE A 126 9.04 19.82 -12.91
N VAL A 127 8.59 21.07 -12.75
CA VAL A 127 9.44 22.21 -12.33
C VAL A 127 10.06 21.97 -10.96
N LYS A 128 9.28 21.44 -10.00
CA LYS A 128 9.78 21.11 -8.66
C LYS A 128 10.91 20.08 -8.71
N TYR A 129 10.73 19.01 -9.47
CA TYR A 129 11.76 17.98 -9.64
C TYR A 129 13.00 18.51 -10.34
N SER A 130 12.85 19.33 -11.40
CA SER A 130 13.97 19.96 -12.09
C SER A 130 14.78 20.85 -11.14
N ARG A 131 14.14 21.75 -10.41
CA ARG A 131 14.80 22.62 -9.42
C ARG A 131 15.43 21.82 -8.29
N GLY A 132 14.76 20.76 -7.84
CA GLY A 132 15.31 19.85 -6.84
C GLY A 132 16.59 19.18 -7.32
N ARG A 133 16.62 18.68 -8.56
CA ARG A 133 17.83 18.11 -9.18
C ARG A 133 18.97 19.11 -9.28
N GLU A 134 18.67 20.34 -9.70
CA GLU A 134 19.66 21.43 -9.79
C GLU A 134 20.27 21.77 -8.43
N ALA A 135 19.47 21.71 -7.38
CA ALA A 135 19.89 22.00 -6.01
C ALA A 135 20.72 20.88 -5.37
N LEU A 136 20.71 19.65 -5.93
CA LEU A 136 21.53 18.55 -5.42
C LEU A 136 23.03 18.81 -5.68
N ALA A 137 23.85 18.53 -4.68
CA ALA A 137 25.28 18.44 -4.85
C ALA A 137 25.66 17.41 -5.92
N PRO A 138 26.77 17.62 -6.68
CA PRO A 138 27.15 16.75 -7.80
C PRO A 138 27.21 15.26 -7.43
N LEU A 139 27.70 14.95 -6.22
CA LEU A 139 27.77 13.60 -5.70
C LEU A 139 26.40 12.90 -5.75
N TYR A 140 25.35 13.55 -5.29
CA TYR A 140 24.00 12.96 -5.24
C TYR A 140 23.27 13.05 -6.58
N ARG A 141 23.55 14.11 -7.34
CA ARG A 141 22.94 14.31 -8.67
C ARG A 141 23.31 13.21 -9.65
N GLN A 142 24.56 12.77 -9.64
CA GLN A 142 25.11 11.79 -10.59
C GLN A 142 25.17 10.36 -10.02
N SER A 143 24.91 10.18 -8.72
CA SER A 143 25.03 8.89 -8.08
C SER A 143 23.99 7.90 -8.59
N ILE A 144 24.42 6.65 -8.74
CA ILE A 144 23.58 5.47 -8.97
C ILE A 144 23.56 4.55 -7.73
N ASP A 145 24.24 4.95 -6.65
CA ASP A 145 24.20 4.22 -5.38
C ASP A 145 22.80 4.27 -4.79
N PRO A 146 22.21 3.12 -4.39
CA PRO A 146 20.82 3.05 -3.93
C PRO A 146 20.51 3.93 -2.72
N GLU A 147 21.45 4.16 -1.81
CA GLU A 147 21.25 5.04 -0.65
C GLU A 147 21.20 6.51 -1.08
N ASN A 148 22.12 6.92 -1.93
CA ASN A 148 22.15 8.27 -2.48
C ASN A 148 20.94 8.55 -3.36
N GLU A 149 20.51 7.57 -4.16
CA GLU A 149 19.32 7.69 -4.99
C GLU A 149 18.06 7.87 -4.13
N LEU A 150 17.91 7.08 -3.06
CA LEU A 150 16.75 7.18 -2.17
C LEU A 150 16.72 8.55 -1.45
N LEU A 151 17.86 9.01 -0.96
CA LEU A 151 17.99 10.35 -0.35
C LEU A 151 17.65 11.45 -1.36
N ALA A 152 18.21 11.37 -2.57
CA ALA A 152 17.93 12.31 -3.63
C ALA A 152 16.45 12.33 -4.01
N HIS A 153 15.81 11.17 -4.11
CA HIS A 153 14.37 11.06 -4.39
C HIS A 153 13.53 11.80 -3.33
N ILE A 154 13.76 11.51 -2.04
CA ILE A 154 13.03 12.16 -0.95
C ILE A 154 13.21 13.69 -1.02
N PHE A 155 14.42 14.14 -1.34
CA PHE A 155 14.74 15.57 -1.46
C PHE A 155 14.03 16.23 -2.64
N VAL A 156 14.18 15.68 -3.86
CA VAL A 156 13.61 16.31 -5.07
C VAL A 156 12.09 16.22 -5.10
N SER A 157 11.53 15.11 -4.63
CA SER A 157 10.08 14.95 -4.51
C SER A 157 9.50 15.84 -3.40
N GLY A 158 10.30 16.16 -2.37
CA GLY A 158 9.84 16.83 -1.15
C GLY A 158 8.78 16.02 -0.39
N ARG A 159 8.71 14.71 -0.64
CA ARG A 159 7.78 13.78 -0.01
C ARG A 159 8.52 12.93 1.02
N GLN A 160 7.85 12.63 2.13
CA GLN A 160 8.32 11.60 3.05
C GLN A 160 7.99 10.22 2.48
N LEU A 161 8.79 9.21 2.79
CA LEU A 161 8.44 7.83 2.53
C LEU A 161 7.40 7.39 3.58
N ARG A 162 6.13 7.55 3.25
CA ARG A 162 5.02 7.13 4.10
C ARG A 162 4.66 5.69 3.78
N GLY A 163 4.82 4.78 4.76
CA GLY A 163 4.31 3.42 4.61
C GLY A 163 2.79 3.43 4.41
N MET A 164 2.31 2.63 3.48
CA MET A 164 0.90 2.42 3.18
C MET A 164 0.61 0.92 3.18
N ARG A 165 -0.54 0.52 3.76
CA ARG A 165 -0.98 -0.89 3.67
C ARG A 165 -1.31 -1.24 2.23
N TYR A 166 -0.69 -2.29 1.73
CA TYR A 166 -0.88 -2.73 0.35
C TYR A 166 -0.96 -4.27 0.26
N PRO A 167 -2.17 -4.84 0.38
CA PRO A 167 -2.37 -6.29 0.47
C PRO A 167 -1.91 -7.08 -0.77
N LEU A 168 -1.69 -6.41 -1.91
CA LEU A 168 -1.23 -7.07 -3.13
C LEU A 168 0.29 -7.34 -3.14
N ALA A 169 1.07 -6.70 -2.26
CA ALA A 169 2.48 -7.00 -2.09
C ALA A 169 2.69 -8.07 -1.01
N PRO A 170 3.67 -8.98 -1.17
CA PRO A 170 4.03 -9.94 -0.13
C PRO A 170 4.35 -9.28 1.23
N GLU A 171 4.96 -8.12 1.20
CA GLU A 171 5.28 -7.33 2.39
C GLU A 171 4.04 -6.69 3.06
N ALA A 172 2.86 -6.79 2.44
CA ALA A 172 1.59 -6.16 2.83
C ALA A 172 1.69 -4.63 3.03
N VAL A 173 2.79 -4.03 2.61
CA VAL A 173 3.09 -2.60 2.70
C VAL A 173 3.86 -2.15 1.46
N CYS A 174 3.72 -0.89 1.10
CA CYS A 174 4.48 -0.22 0.05
C CYS A 174 4.78 1.23 0.44
N TYR A 175 5.55 1.91 -0.40
CA TYR A 175 5.87 3.32 -0.25
C TYR A 175 5.46 4.11 -1.50
N PRO A 176 5.04 5.39 -1.37
CA PRO A 176 4.73 6.25 -2.52
C PRO A 176 5.89 6.35 -3.50
N GLY A 177 5.58 6.59 -4.76
CA GLY A 177 6.59 6.65 -5.81
C GLY A 177 6.87 5.32 -6.48
N PHE A 178 6.00 4.32 -6.31
CA PHE A 178 6.10 2.98 -6.92
C PHE A 178 7.29 2.16 -6.41
N PHE A 179 7.66 2.33 -5.14
CA PHE A 179 8.76 1.59 -4.51
C PHE A 179 8.26 0.37 -3.75
N SER A 180 8.93 -0.78 -3.98
CA SER A 180 8.71 -1.96 -3.17
C SER A 180 9.27 -1.79 -1.76
N ALA A 181 8.57 -2.32 -0.78
CA ALA A 181 8.98 -2.25 0.62
C ALA A 181 10.28 -3.04 0.89
N ASN A 182 10.47 -4.18 0.22
CA ASN A 182 11.68 -5.00 0.35
C ASN A 182 12.94 -4.29 -0.13
N ARG A 183 12.82 -3.32 -1.05
CA ARG A 183 13.93 -2.46 -1.48
C ARG A 183 14.12 -1.28 -0.54
N VAL A 184 13.03 -0.59 -0.19
CA VAL A 184 13.09 0.66 0.60
C VAL A 184 13.55 0.40 2.03
N ILE A 185 12.95 -0.58 2.73
CA ILE A 185 13.18 -0.79 4.15
C ILE A 185 14.66 -1.00 4.48
N PRO A 186 15.40 -1.94 3.83
CA PRO A 186 16.80 -2.17 4.16
C PRO A 186 17.69 -0.94 3.91
N ILE A 187 17.41 -0.18 2.85
CA ILE A 187 18.15 1.04 2.53
C ILE A 187 17.85 2.13 3.56
N ALA A 188 16.57 2.35 3.87
CA ALA A 188 16.14 3.37 4.81
C ALA A 188 16.65 3.10 6.23
N GLU A 189 16.66 1.85 6.70
CA GLU A 189 17.21 1.49 8.02
C GLU A 189 18.72 1.75 8.11
N ARG A 190 19.49 1.48 7.04
CA ARG A 190 20.91 1.86 6.99
C ARG A 190 21.11 3.38 7.02
N LEU A 191 20.24 4.12 6.32
CA LEU A 191 20.28 5.58 6.34
C LEU A 191 19.87 6.17 7.69
N VAL A 192 18.97 5.51 8.41
CA VAL A 192 18.64 5.85 9.80
C VAL A 192 19.86 5.65 10.71
N SER A 193 20.56 4.51 10.60
CA SER A 193 21.77 4.26 11.40
C SER A 193 22.91 5.23 11.12
N LYS A 194 22.96 5.78 9.88
CA LYS A 194 23.91 6.85 9.49
C LYS A 194 23.43 8.25 9.87
N GLY A 195 22.22 8.41 10.42
CA GLY A 195 21.65 9.69 10.83
C GLY A 195 21.10 10.55 9.67
N PHE A 196 21.03 10.02 8.44
CA PHE A 196 20.46 10.74 7.30
C PHE A 196 18.95 10.72 7.26
N LEU A 197 18.33 9.65 7.78
CA LEU A 197 16.88 9.55 7.92
C LEU A 197 16.48 9.45 9.39
N LYS A 198 15.32 9.98 9.70
CA LYS A 198 14.57 9.70 10.92
C LYS A 198 13.38 8.83 10.59
N LYS A 199 13.01 7.93 11.51
CA LYS A 199 11.88 7.05 11.36
C LYS A 199 10.81 7.32 12.40
N THR A 200 9.54 7.16 12.01
CA THR A 200 8.38 7.20 12.91
C THR A 200 7.55 5.94 12.68
N PHE A 201 7.04 5.37 13.77
CA PHE A 201 6.25 4.15 13.72
C PHE A 201 4.99 4.35 12.84
N PHE A 202 4.71 3.37 11.98
CA PHE A 202 3.51 3.31 11.15
C PHE A 202 2.59 2.17 11.56
N ASP A 203 3.13 0.93 11.58
CA ASP A 203 2.34 -0.27 11.84
C ASP A 203 3.22 -1.40 12.35
N ARG A 204 2.59 -2.43 12.93
CA ARG A 204 3.25 -3.67 13.32
C ARG A 204 2.59 -4.84 12.63
N LEU A 205 3.35 -5.56 11.83
CA LEU A 205 2.87 -6.71 11.06
C LEU A 205 3.52 -7.99 11.58
N TYR A 206 2.89 -9.11 11.27
CA TYR A 206 3.48 -10.42 11.48
C TYR A 206 4.07 -10.94 10.18
N GLU A 207 5.18 -11.66 10.27
CA GLU A 207 5.92 -12.16 9.11
C GLU A 207 6.02 -13.69 9.14
N CYS A 208 5.88 -14.30 7.96
CA CYS A 208 6.04 -15.74 7.79
C CYS A 208 7.51 -16.13 7.87
N LYS A 209 7.87 -17.03 8.77
CA LYS A 209 9.24 -17.53 8.92
C LYS A 209 9.78 -18.25 7.68
N ASN A 210 8.89 -18.80 6.83
CA ASN A 210 9.31 -19.60 5.67
C ASN A 210 9.63 -18.74 4.45
N CYS A 211 8.78 -17.72 4.16
CA CYS A 211 8.90 -16.93 2.94
C CYS A 211 8.92 -15.41 3.17
N GLN A 212 8.91 -14.96 4.43
CA GLN A 212 8.94 -13.56 4.83
C GLN A 212 7.74 -12.73 4.35
N SER A 213 6.71 -13.38 3.83
CA SER A 213 5.46 -12.70 3.51
C SER A 213 4.74 -12.26 4.77
N ARG A 214 4.10 -11.09 4.72
CA ARG A 214 3.24 -10.53 5.76
C ARG A 214 1.76 -10.68 5.43
N ARG A 215 1.43 -11.38 4.35
CA ARG A 215 0.06 -11.75 3.99
C ARG A 215 -0.34 -13.00 4.75
N LEU A 216 -0.76 -12.80 5.99
CA LEU A 216 -1.13 -13.87 6.90
C LEU A 216 -2.63 -13.84 7.17
N SER A 217 -3.27 -15.01 7.12
CA SER A 217 -4.61 -15.20 7.63
C SER A 217 -4.51 -15.61 9.09
N VAL A 218 -5.12 -14.81 9.96
CA VAL A 218 -5.26 -15.10 11.40
C VAL A 218 -6.52 -15.89 11.61
N ARG A 219 -6.45 -16.94 12.43
CA ARG A 219 -7.63 -17.74 12.78
C ARG A 219 -7.50 -18.35 14.16
N GLU A 220 -8.63 -18.66 14.76
CA GLU A 220 -8.72 -19.46 15.95
C GLU A 220 -8.60 -20.94 15.61
N GLU A 221 -7.86 -21.69 16.40
CA GLU A 221 -7.53 -23.09 16.16
C GLU A 221 -7.74 -23.94 17.41
N CYS A 222 -8.11 -25.20 17.20
CA CYS A 222 -8.14 -26.20 18.25
C CYS A 222 -6.73 -26.38 18.85
N PRO A 223 -6.55 -26.34 20.18
CA PRO A 223 -5.24 -26.51 20.80
C PRO A 223 -4.62 -27.89 20.55
N ASP A 224 -5.44 -28.93 20.32
CA ASP A 224 -4.95 -30.30 20.14
C ASP A 224 -4.60 -30.62 18.69
N CYS A 225 -5.47 -30.31 17.72
CA CYS A 225 -5.26 -30.73 16.32
C CYS A 225 -5.07 -29.58 15.33
N ARG A 226 -5.16 -28.33 15.80
CA ARG A 226 -4.95 -27.12 14.99
C ARG A 226 -6.00 -26.93 13.87
N SER A 227 -7.14 -27.62 13.96
CA SER A 227 -8.28 -27.39 13.06
C SER A 227 -8.96 -26.06 13.42
N ALA A 228 -9.38 -25.31 12.41
CA ALA A 228 -10.24 -24.15 12.58
C ALA A 228 -11.75 -24.51 12.50
N ASP A 229 -12.07 -25.78 12.32
CA ASP A 229 -13.45 -26.27 12.32
C ASP A 229 -13.93 -26.46 13.76
N ILE A 230 -14.39 -25.37 14.34
CA ILE A 230 -14.71 -25.23 15.75
C ILE A 230 -16.13 -24.72 15.88
N ARG A 231 -16.86 -25.24 16.82
CA ARG A 231 -18.19 -24.74 17.21
C ARG A 231 -18.22 -24.38 18.68
N GLU A 232 -18.91 -23.31 18.98
CA GLU A 232 -19.16 -22.87 20.34
C GLU A 232 -20.31 -23.64 20.96
N THR A 233 -20.23 -23.95 22.25
CA THR A 233 -21.23 -24.64 23.04
C THR A 233 -21.32 -24.11 24.44
N SER A 234 -22.50 -24.23 25.07
CA SER A 234 -22.66 -23.96 26.49
C SER A 234 -22.22 -25.16 27.32
N LEU A 235 -21.56 -24.96 28.44
CA LEU A 235 -21.30 -25.97 29.44
C LEU A 235 -22.49 -26.06 30.38
N ILE A 236 -23.02 -27.26 30.58
CA ILE A 236 -24.02 -27.58 31.61
C ILE A 236 -23.33 -28.17 32.81
N HIS A 237 -23.57 -27.56 33.96
CA HIS A 237 -23.20 -28.11 35.26
C HIS A 237 -24.41 -28.73 35.92
N HIS A 238 -24.40 -30.05 36.12
CA HIS A 238 -25.43 -30.78 36.84
C HIS A 238 -25.10 -30.84 38.35
N PHE A 239 -25.93 -30.22 39.17
CA PHE A 239 -25.62 -30.03 40.59
C PHE A 239 -25.52 -31.31 41.39
N SER A 240 -26.37 -32.30 41.13
CA SER A 240 -26.40 -33.56 41.92
C SER A 240 -25.17 -34.42 41.80
N CYS A 241 -24.47 -34.41 40.67
CA CYS A 241 -23.28 -35.25 40.45
C CYS A 241 -22.03 -34.44 40.04
N ALA A 242 -22.14 -33.10 40.06
CA ALA A 242 -21.10 -32.15 39.68
C ALA A 242 -20.48 -32.43 38.28
N SER A 243 -21.27 -32.98 37.36
CA SER A 243 -20.81 -33.14 35.98
C SER A 243 -20.88 -31.84 35.22
N VAL A 244 -19.75 -31.41 34.63
CA VAL A 244 -19.67 -30.25 33.76
C VAL A 244 -19.23 -30.71 32.38
N LEU A 245 -20.13 -30.60 31.40
CA LEU A 245 -19.89 -31.08 30.02
C LEU A 245 -20.62 -30.13 29.02
N PRO A 246 -20.27 -30.20 27.73
CA PRO A 246 -21.02 -29.53 26.67
C PRO A 246 -22.48 -29.91 26.64
N GLU A 247 -23.37 -28.97 26.35
CA GLU A 247 -24.82 -29.17 26.33
C GLU A 247 -25.23 -30.34 25.43
N GLU A 248 -24.55 -30.56 24.31
CA GLU A 248 -24.81 -31.64 23.38
C GLU A 248 -24.63 -33.02 24.00
N ARG A 249 -23.77 -33.17 24.99
CA ARG A 249 -23.57 -34.43 25.72
C ARG A 249 -24.75 -34.78 26.66
N PHE A 250 -25.54 -33.76 27.03
CA PHE A 250 -26.75 -33.94 27.83
C PHE A 250 -27.98 -34.12 26.94
N ARG A 251 -27.98 -33.72 25.67
CA ARG A 251 -29.14 -33.79 24.80
C ARG A 251 -29.47 -35.23 24.41
N GLN A 252 -30.70 -35.63 24.69
CA GLN A 252 -31.33 -36.86 24.19
C GLN A 252 -32.70 -36.48 23.60
N GLY A 253 -32.72 -36.23 22.30
CA GLY A 253 -33.90 -35.66 21.64
C GLY A 253 -34.22 -34.26 22.14
N MET A 254 -35.42 -34.09 22.72
CA MET A 254 -35.87 -32.81 23.29
C MET A 254 -35.45 -32.61 24.76
N ASP A 255 -34.98 -33.66 25.40
CA ASP A 255 -34.65 -33.65 26.83
C ASP A 255 -33.16 -33.49 27.09
N LEU A 256 -32.85 -32.97 28.30
CA LEU A 256 -31.50 -32.97 28.84
C LEU A 256 -31.34 -34.09 29.87
N VAL A 257 -30.49 -35.06 29.58
CA VAL A 257 -30.21 -36.20 30.48
C VAL A 257 -28.72 -36.23 30.80
N CYS A 258 -28.41 -36.27 32.08
CA CYS A 258 -27.01 -36.32 32.52
C CYS A 258 -26.30 -37.59 32.03
N PRO A 259 -25.21 -37.51 31.25
CA PRO A 259 -24.52 -38.72 30.76
C PRO A 259 -23.86 -39.52 31.87
N LYS A 260 -23.51 -38.88 33.02
CA LYS A 260 -22.84 -39.49 34.16
C LYS A 260 -23.82 -40.27 35.05
N CYS A 261 -24.90 -39.63 35.52
CA CYS A 261 -25.83 -40.23 36.48
C CYS A 261 -27.20 -40.60 35.91
N LYS A 262 -27.42 -40.35 34.60
CA LYS A 262 -28.67 -40.69 33.85
C LYS A 262 -29.92 -39.96 34.33
N GLN A 263 -29.79 -38.94 35.19
CA GLN A 263 -30.93 -38.13 35.63
C GLN A 263 -31.38 -37.14 34.55
N LEU A 264 -32.71 -37.00 34.45
CA LEU A 264 -33.33 -35.99 33.59
C LEU A 264 -33.25 -34.64 34.24
N LEU A 265 -32.78 -33.63 33.52
CA LEU A 265 -32.61 -32.26 33.96
C LEU A 265 -33.82 -31.43 33.49
N ARG A 266 -34.64 -30.93 34.42
CA ARG A 266 -35.88 -30.20 34.09
C ARG A 266 -35.84 -28.75 34.44
N ASN A 267 -35.18 -28.41 35.57
CA ASN A 267 -35.29 -27.09 36.18
C ASN A 267 -33.92 -26.38 36.14
N TYR A 268 -33.81 -25.36 35.30
CA TYR A 268 -32.69 -24.50 35.31
C TYR A 268 -32.53 -23.77 36.67
N GLY A 269 -31.32 -23.65 37.18
CA GLY A 269 -31.02 -23.06 38.48
C GLY A 269 -31.32 -23.96 39.69
N LYS A 270 -31.91 -25.17 39.50
CA LYS A 270 -32.23 -26.14 40.53
C LYS A 270 -31.57 -27.48 40.29
N ASP A 271 -31.73 -28.05 39.10
CA ASP A 271 -31.11 -29.31 38.70
C ASP A 271 -29.76 -29.05 38.03
N TYR A 272 -29.65 -27.98 37.28
CA TYR A 272 -28.46 -27.59 36.52
C TYR A 272 -28.37 -26.06 36.28
N ASP A 273 -27.19 -25.61 35.93
CA ASP A 273 -26.96 -24.26 35.38
C ASP A 273 -26.07 -24.31 34.15
N ARG A 274 -25.84 -23.13 33.53
CA ARG A 274 -24.86 -22.92 32.48
C ARG A 274 -23.59 -22.38 33.11
N ALA A 275 -22.56 -23.23 33.22
CA ALA A 275 -21.28 -22.92 33.89
C ALA A 275 -20.31 -22.10 33.02
N GLY A 276 -20.74 -21.74 31.81
CA GLY A 276 -19.91 -20.97 30.86
C GLY A 276 -20.05 -21.48 29.43
N GLN A 277 -19.09 -21.05 28.61
CA GLN A 277 -18.97 -21.47 27.21
C GLN A 277 -17.72 -22.31 27.02
N ALA A 278 -17.75 -23.19 26.03
CA ALA A 278 -16.62 -23.98 25.58
C ALA A 278 -16.66 -24.14 24.06
N PHE A 279 -15.57 -24.62 23.51
CA PHE A 279 -15.42 -24.88 22.09
C PHE A 279 -15.23 -26.37 21.85
N ILE A 280 -15.94 -26.92 20.88
CA ILE A 280 -15.80 -28.28 20.42
C ILE A 280 -15.16 -28.28 19.04
N CYS A 281 -14.07 -29.01 18.89
CA CYS A 281 -13.46 -29.22 17.58
C CYS A 281 -14.20 -30.32 16.82
N ASN A 282 -14.70 -30.02 15.62
CA ASN A 282 -15.40 -31.00 14.78
C ASN A 282 -14.44 -32.02 14.15
N ALA A 283 -13.13 -31.73 14.12
CA ALA A 283 -12.14 -32.64 13.54
C ALA A 283 -11.61 -33.70 14.52
N CYS A 284 -11.54 -33.41 15.85
CA CYS A 284 -10.98 -34.35 16.82
C CYS A 284 -11.84 -34.53 18.09
N ASP A 285 -13.04 -33.92 18.13
CA ASP A 285 -14.00 -33.96 19.26
C ASP A 285 -13.42 -33.40 20.58
N SER A 286 -12.27 -32.75 20.56
CA SER A 286 -11.70 -32.08 21.73
C SER A 286 -12.59 -30.95 22.20
N VAL A 287 -12.70 -30.80 23.53
CA VAL A 287 -13.44 -29.72 24.19
C VAL A 287 -12.44 -28.83 24.92
N SER A 288 -12.42 -27.55 24.63
CA SER A 288 -11.53 -26.58 25.28
C SER A 288 -12.30 -25.34 25.71
N SER A 289 -11.84 -24.69 26.77
CA SER A 289 -12.36 -23.40 27.23
C SER A 289 -11.73 -22.21 26.47
N GLU A 290 -10.60 -22.44 25.85
CA GLU A 290 -9.83 -21.43 25.12
C GLU A 290 -9.36 -22.00 23.78
N LEU A 291 -9.23 -21.12 22.79
CA LEU A 291 -8.70 -21.42 21.47
C LEU A 291 -7.30 -20.85 21.32
N GLU A 292 -6.51 -21.48 20.50
CA GLU A 292 -5.22 -20.93 20.12
C GLU A 292 -5.33 -20.02 18.89
N VAL A 293 -4.48 -18.98 18.85
CA VAL A 293 -4.35 -18.16 17.67
C VAL A 293 -3.32 -18.76 16.73
N GLY A 294 -3.74 -19.06 15.51
CA GLY A 294 -2.88 -19.56 14.45
C GLY A 294 -2.80 -18.61 13.27
N PHE A 295 -1.73 -18.75 12.48
CA PHE A 295 -1.52 -18.02 11.24
C PHE A 295 -1.31 -18.99 10.08
N ILE A 296 -1.92 -18.67 8.94
CA ILE A 296 -1.62 -19.31 7.66
C ILE A 296 -1.06 -18.26 6.71
N CYS A 297 0.10 -18.52 6.14
CA CYS A 297 0.66 -17.69 5.10
C CYS A 297 -0.10 -17.91 3.78
N LEU A 298 -0.63 -16.84 3.21
CA LEU A 298 -1.38 -16.89 1.95
C LEU A 298 -0.49 -17.12 0.73
N ASP A 299 0.83 -16.95 0.87
CA ASP A 299 1.78 -17.11 -0.22
C ASP A 299 2.41 -18.51 -0.27
N CYS A 300 2.79 -19.08 0.87
CA CYS A 300 3.45 -20.38 0.92
C CYS A 300 2.66 -21.49 1.63
N ASN A 301 1.45 -21.19 2.12
CA ASN A 301 0.61 -22.08 2.93
C ASN A 301 1.27 -22.59 4.22
N GLY A 302 2.37 -21.96 4.65
CA GLY A 302 3.04 -22.26 5.91
C GLY A 302 2.13 -21.93 7.10
N ARG A 303 2.09 -22.86 8.09
CA ARG A 303 1.33 -22.67 9.33
C ARG A 303 2.26 -22.27 10.46
N MET A 304 1.78 -21.36 11.32
CA MET A 304 2.52 -20.87 12.50
C MET A 304 1.54 -20.65 13.65
N ASN A 305 1.97 -20.91 14.87
CA ASN A 305 1.23 -20.48 16.06
C ASN A 305 1.50 -19.00 16.35
N GLY A 306 0.64 -18.39 17.14
CA GLY A 306 0.68 -16.97 17.46
C GLY A 306 2.01 -16.50 18.04
N GLU A 307 2.64 -17.35 18.89
CA GLU A 307 3.92 -17.07 19.49
C GLU A 307 5.11 -17.18 18.54
N ALA A 308 4.98 -18.00 17.50
CA ALA A 308 6.02 -18.27 16.53
C ALA A 308 6.10 -17.25 15.40
N ALA A 309 5.09 -16.43 15.20
CA ALA A 309 5.07 -15.40 14.15
C ALA A 309 6.02 -14.25 14.56
N GLU A 310 6.90 -13.88 13.65
CA GLU A 310 7.83 -12.77 13.86
C GLU A 310 7.10 -11.43 13.72
N ARG A 311 7.39 -10.50 14.64
CA ARG A 311 6.81 -9.16 14.62
C ARG A 311 7.77 -8.22 13.95
N VAL A 312 7.28 -7.47 12.96
CA VAL A 312 8.06 -6.50 12.20
C VAL A 312 7.40 -5.13 12.29
N ASP A 313 8.15 -4.15 12.80
CA ASP A 313 7.70 -2.76 12.85
C ASP A 313 7.98 -2.06 11.53
N ILE A 314 6.95 -1.44 10.99
CA ILE A 314 7.01 -0.66 9.77
C ILE A 314 7.03 0.83 10.13
N HIS A 315 7.84 1.58 9.40
CA HIS A 315 8.06 2.99 9.70
C HIS A 315 7.79 3.88 8.48
N HIS A 316 7.48 5.14 8.75
CA HIS A 316 7.66 6.25 7.82
C HIS A 316 9.09 6.77 7.95
N TYR A 317 9.65 7.27 6.85
CA TYR A 317 11.00 7.84 6.84
C TYR A 317 10.99 9.25 6.28
N SER A 318 11.79 10.13 6.87
CA SER A 318 11.96 11.51 6.43
C SER A 318 13.41 11.97 6.60
N LEU A 319 13.84 12.92 5.77
CA LEU A 319 15.18 13.49 5.86
C LEU A 319 15.41 14.19 7.20
N THR A 320 16.63 14.06 7.73
CA THR A 320 17.15 14.89 8.81
C THR A 320 17.70 16.20 8.26
N ASP A 321 17.93 17.20 9.12
CA ASP A 321 18.58 18.45 8.72
C ASP A 321 19.99 18.20 8.21
N MET A 322 20.72 17.25 8.82
CA MET A 322 22.02 16.80 8.35
C MET A 322 21.98 16.29 6.91
N ALA A 323 20.98 15.47 6.57
CA ALA A 323 20.81 14.99 5.22
C ALA A 323 20.51 16.11 4.23
N GLN A 324 19.69 17.09 4.60
CA GLN A 324 19.38 18.25 3.75
C GLN A 324 20.62 19.09 3.46
N LEU A 325 21.47 19.32 4.45
CA LEU A 325 22.75 20.03 4.28
C LEU A 325 23.69 19.24 3.36
N ALA A 326 23.86 17.94 3.59
CA ALA A 326 24.71 17.09 2.77
C ALA A 326 24.23 17.05 1.30
N LEU A 327 22.92 16.88 1.09
CA LEU A 327 22.32 16.84 -0.25
C LEU A 327 22.51 18.12 -1.05
N THR A 328 22.59 19.28 -0.38
CA THR A 328 22.80 20.58 -1.01
C THR A 328 24.27 21.02 -1.03
N GLY A 329 25.19 20.20 -0.54
CA GLY A 329 26.62 20.52 -0.45
C GLY A 329 26.97 21.63 0.55
N LYS A 330 26.04 21.94 1.47
CA LYS A 330 26.31 22.93 2.54
C LYS A 330 27.01 22.20 3.70
N ALA A 331 28.01 22.88 4.30
CA ALA A 331 28.74 22.33 5.43
C ALA A 331 27.79 22.00 6.60
N VAL A 332 27.91 20.79 7.17
CA VAL A 332 27.22 20.43 8.41
C VAL A 332 27.86 21.21 9.54
N PRO A 333 27.14 22.07 10.29
CA PRO A 333 27.68 22.71 11.46
C PRO A 333 28.04 21.66 12.51
N GLY A 334 29.32 21.43 12.78
CA GLY A 334 29.73 20.63 13.91
C GLY A 334 30.63 19.42 13.68
N ASN A 335 31.48 19.38 12.65
CA ASN A 335 32.65 18.51 12.64
C ASN A 335 33.91 19.35 12.40
N VAL A 336 34.28 20.12 13.41
CA VAL A 336 35.64 20.62 13.61
C VAL A 336 36.14 19.96 14.87
N GLY A 337 36.98 18.92 14.70
CA GLY A 337 37.62 18.24 15.77
C GLY A 337 38.34 17.00 15.27
#